data_c46fc587a0a18dac6d31a96e92912781
#
_entry.id   c46fc587a0a18dac6d31a96e92912781
#
_cell.length_a   1.000
_cell.length_b   1.000
_cell.length_c   1.000
_cell.angle_alpha   90.00
_cell.angle_beta   90.00
_cell.angle_gamma   90.00
#
_symmetry.space_group_name_H-M   'P 1'
#
loop_
_entity.id
_entity.type
_entity.pdbx_description
1 polymer ?
#
loop_
_entity_poly.entity_id
_entity_poly.type
_entity_poly.pdbx_seq_one_letter_code
_entity_poly.pdbx_strand_id
1 'polypeptide(L)'
;MDRNSHNNNEIINVDEIRKQAGRSINEGAVTADYPLDREMACQLLNEALASEILCVLRYRHHQVIAKGINYPQVAAEFKEHAIEEEEHMMQLAERIDQLGGDPDMNPANITRLSATEYGSSSNDLVTLIREDLVAERVAIDVYRRLIEWFGQGDPTTRRLLEQILADEEEHATDLADLLVTVERKQLS
;
A
#
# COMPACT_ATOMS: atom_id res chain seq x y z
N MET A 1 36.54 -5.80 -43.55
CA MET A 1 36.39 -5.68 -42.06
C MET A 1 35.08 -4.94 -41.81
N ASP A 2 33.99 -5.70 -41.86
CA ASP A 2 32.67 -5.16 -41.59
C ASP A 2 32.48 -5.03 -40.05
N ARG A 3 32.34 -3.80 -39.61
CA ARG A 3 31.99 -3.51 -38.23
C ARG A 3 30.48 -3.76 -38.06
N ASN A 4 30.13 -4.73 -37.28
CA ASN A 4 28.82 -4.99 -36.77
C ASN A 4 28.14 -3.70 -36.26
N SER A 5 27.30 -3.10 -37.08
CA SER A 5 26.27 -2.18 -36.62
C SER A 5 25.19 -3.06 -36.02
N HIS A 6 25.30 -3.39 -34.72
CA HIS A 6 24.20 -3.95 -33.98
C HIS A 6 23.06 -2.95 -34.00
N ASN A 7 22.02 -3.34 -34.65
CA ASN A 7 20.80 -2.58 -34.91
C ASN A 7 20.08 -2.33 -33.56
N ASN A 8 20.33 -1.19 -32.93
CA ASN A 8 19.58 -0.72 -31.75
C ASN A 8 18.07 -0.54 -32.02
N ASN A 9 17.65 -0.76 -33.26
CA ASN A 9 16.25 -0.63 -33.71
C ASN A 9 15.37 -1.85 -33.35
N GLU A 10 15.92 -2.96 -32.85
CA GLU A 10 15.13 -4.15 -32.51
C GLU A 10 14.50 -4.06 -31.11
N ILE A 11 15.08 -3.27 -30.19
CA ILE A 11 14.56 -3.15 -28.82
C ILE A 11 13.47 -2.07 -28.71
N ILE A 12 13.62 -0.97 -29.46
CA ILE A 12 12.69 0.17 -29.44
C ILE A 12 12.33 0.54 -30.87
N ASN A 13 11.16 0.13 -31.34
CA ASN A 13 10.61 0.56 -32.62
C ASN A 13 9.85 1.88 -32.48
N VAL A 14 10.54 2.99 -32.63
CA VAL A 14 10.00 4.36 -32.44
C VAL A 14 8.85 4.67 -33.39
N ASP A 15 8.88 4.16 -34.64
CA ASP A 15 7.82 4.43 -35.62
C ASP A 15 6.52 3.71 -35.27
N GLU A 16 6.61 2.47 -34.76
CA GLU A 16 5.44 1.76 -34.26
C GLU A 16 4.90 2.39 -32.96
N ILE A 17 5.78 2.77 -32.05
CA ILE A 17 5.40 3.51 -30.82
C ILE A 17 4.64 4.80 -31.16
N ARG A 18 5.15 5.61 -32.10
CA ARG A 18 4.48 6.84 -32.54
C ARG A 18 3.11 6.59 -33.16
N LYS A 19 2.97 5.51 -33.94
CA LYS A 19 1.70 5.14 -34.55
C LYS A 19 0.67 4.69 -33.52
N GLN A 20 1.11 4.01 -32.46
CA GLN A 20 0.24 3.55 -31.39
C GLN A 20 -0.08 4.65 -30.37
N ALA A 21 0.84 5.59 -30.10
CA ALA A 21 0.68 6.66 -29.13
C ALA A 21 -0.53 7.60 -29.41
N GLY A 22 -1.01 7.66 -30.65
CA GLY A 22 -2.22 8.40 -30.98
C GLY A 22 -3.52 7.63 -30.75
N ARG A 23 -3.44 6.32 -30.42
CA ARG A 23 -4.63 5.54 -30.09
C ARG A 23 -4.99 5.76 -28.63
N SER A 24 -6.26 5.78 -28.33
CA SER A 24 -6.77 5.93 -26.95
C SER A 24 -6.18 7.14 -26.20
N ILE A 25 -5.94 8.24 -26.91
CA ILE A 25 -5.28 9.44 -26.35
C ILE A 25 -6.00 10.01 -25.10
N ASN A 26 -7.28 9.71 -24.94
CA ASN A 26 -8.09 10.14 -23.79
C ASN A 26 -7.86 9.26 -22.54
N GLU A 27 -7.15 8.15 -22.66
CA GLU A 27 -6.85 7.25 -21.53
C GLU A 27 -5.61 7.69 -20.72
N GLY A 28 -5.04 8.84 -21.03
CA GLY A 28 -3.96 9.46 -20.26
C GLY A 28 -2.70 8.61 -20.21
N ALA A 29 -2.35 8.11 -19.04
CA ALA A 29 -1.13 7.34 -18.80
C ALA A 29 -1.19 5.89 -19.32
N VAL A 30 -2.38 5.36 -19.58
CA VAL A 30 -2.56 4.01 -20.11
C VAL A 30 -2.39 4.02 -21.62
N THR A 31 -1.38 3.31 -22.11
CA THR A 31 -1.13 3.13 -23.55
C THR A 31 -1.76 1.85 -24.08
N ALA A 32 -1.93 1.76 -25.41
CA ALA A 32 -2.52 0.59 -26.05
C ALA A 32 -1.76 -0.73 -25.79
N ASP A 33 -0.49 -0.62 -25.40
CA ASP A 33 0.40 -1.76 -25.11
C ASP A 33 0.55 -2.06 -23.60
N TYR A 34 -0.36 -1.56 -22.76
CA TYR A 34 -0.33 -1.91 -21.33
C TYR A 34 -0.45 -3.44 -21.18
N PRO A 35 0.58 -4.09 -20.60
CA PRO A 35 0.73 -5.54 -20.78
C PRO A 35 -0.06 -6.39 -19.77
N LEU A 36 -0.65 -5.77 -18.73
CA LEU A 36 -1.40 -6.48 -17.70
C LEU A 36 -2.91 -6.34 -17.93
N ASP A 37 -3.69 -7.20 -17.27
CA ASP A 37 -5.12 -7.03 -17.16
C ASP A 37 -5.42 -5.81 -16.28
N ARG A 38 -5.92 -4.74 -16.90
CA ARG A 38 -6.17 -3.45 -16.25
C ARG A 38 -7.30 -3.52 -15.23
N GLU A 39 -8.34 -4.31 -15.52
CA GLU A 39 -9.46 -4.50 -14.60
C GLU A 39 -8.99 -5.22 -13.33
N MET A 40 -8.21 -6.29 -13.50
CA MET A 40 -7.60 -7.01 -12.39
C MET A 40 -6.61 -6.12 -11.62
N ALA A 41 -5.80 -5.30 -12.30
CA ALA A 41 -4.89 -4.36 -11.65
C ALA A 41 -5.64 -3.38 -10.73
N CYS A 42 -6.72 -2.77 -11.23
CA CYS A 42 -7.56 -1.87 -10.43
C CYS A 42 -8.27 -2.60 -9.29
N GLN A 43 -8.72 -3.83 -9.49
CA GLN A 43 -9.32 -4.63 -8.42
C GLN A 43 -8.33 -4.89 -7.29
N LEU A 44 -7.13 -5.37 -7.61
CA LEU A 44 -6.08 -5.65 -6.61
C LEU A 44 -5.67 -4.40 -5.83
N LEU A 45 -5.55 -3.26 -6.52
CA LEU A 45 -5.27 -1.99 -5.87
C LEU A 45 -6.42 -1.50 -4.99
N ASN A 46 -7.68 -1.76 -5.35
CA ASN A 46 -8.84 -1.44 -4.49
C ASN A 46 -8.90 -2.32 -3.23
N GLU A 47 -8.42 -3.57 -3.28
CA GLU A 47 -8.29 -4.42 -2.09
C GLU A 47 -7.20 -3.88 -1.15
N ALA A 48 -6.06 -3.40 -1.69
CA ALA A 48 -5.04 -2.70 -0.91
C ALA A 48 -5.58 -1.39 -0.34
N LEU A 49 -6.21 -0.54 -1.16
CA LEU A 49 -6.83 0.72 -0.75
C LEU A 49 -7.81 0.53 0.42
N ALA A 50 -8.64 -0.50 0.38
CA ALA A 50 -9.56 -0.80 1.47
C ALA A 50 -8.83 -1.18 2.77
N SER A 51 -7.67 -1.82 2.68
CA SER A 51 -6.82 -2.16 3.82
C SER A 51 -6.22 -0.90 4.44
N GLU A 52 -5.69 0.03 3.64
CA GLU A 52 -5.17 1.32 4.12
C GLU A 52 -6.26 2.14 4.81
N ILE A 53 -7.45 2.27 4.19
CA ILE A 53 -8.58 2.97 4.82
C ILE A 53 -8.91 2.37 6.19
N LEU A 54 -8.91 1.05 6.29
CA LEU A 54 -9.18 0.37 7.55
C LEU A 54 -8.07 0.62 8.58
N CYS A 55 -6.79 0.61 8.15
CA CYS A 55 -5.64 0.92 8.99
C CYS A 55 -5.69 2.36 9.52
N VAL A 56 -5.96 3.36 8.68
CA VAL A 56 -6.18 4.75 9.11
C VAL A 56 -7.21 4.82 10.23
N LEU A 57 -8.39 4.20 10.03
CA LEU A 57 -9.47 4.23 11.01
C LEU A 57 -9.09 3.52 12.31
N ARG A 58 -8.38 2.39 12.22
CA ARG A 58 -7.92 1.62 13.37
C ARG A 58 -6.88 2.39 14.17
N TYR A 59 -5.84 2.94 13.54
CA TYR A 59 -4.82 3.73 14.21
C TYR A 59 -5.39 4.99 14.85
N ARG A 60 -6.31 5.69 14.18
CA ARG A 60 -7.01 6.84 14.78
C ARG A 60 -7.85 6.45 15.98
N HIS A 61 -8.54 5.32 15.93
CA HIS A 61 -9.28 4.78 17.06
C HIS A 61 -8.34 4.42 18.20
N HIS A 62 -7.28 3.66 17.95
CA HIS A 62 -6.31 3.23 18.96
C HIS A 62 -5.59 4.44 19.58
N GLN A 63 -5.22 5.45 18.80
CA GLN A 63 -4.68 6.71 19.30
C GLN A 63 -5.58 7.36 20.39
N VAL A 64 -6.90 7.34 20.19
CA VAL A 64 -7.87 8.00 21.10
C VAL A 64 -8.13 7.17 22.34
N ILE A 65 -8.18 5.84 22.21
CA ILE A 65 -8.53 4.96 23.34
C ILE A 65 -7.32 4.46 24.13
N ALA A 66 -6.10 4.58 23.64
CA ALA A 66 -4.88 4.21 24.34
C ALA A 66 -4.80 4.91 25.71
N LYS A 67 -4.50 4.16 26.78
CA LYS A 67 -4.45 4.69 28.17
C LYS A 67 -3.36 3.97 28.96
N GLY A 68 -2.94 4.56 30.05
CA GLY A 68 -1.94 4.01 30.95
C GLY A 68 -0.67 4.82 31.02
N ILE A 69 0.35 4.33 31.74
CA ILE A 69 1.57 5.12 32.03
C ILE A 69 2.40 5.46 30.78
N ASN A 70 2.34 4.61 29.77
CA ASN A 70 3.06 4.81 28.50
C ASN A 70 2.18 5.38 27.39
N TYR A 71 0.94 5.74 27.71
CA TYR A 71 -0.05 6.26 26.77
C TYR A 71 0.48 7.35 25.82
N PRO A 72 1.18 8.41 26.29
CA PRO A 72 1.55 9.50 25.40
C PRO A 72 2.48 9.07 24.26
N GLN A 73 3.41 8.16 24.55
CA GLN A 73 4.34 7.62 23.54
C GLN A 73 3.62 6.74 22.54
N VAL A 74 2.81 5.79 23.02
CA VAL A 74 2.02 4.88 22.16
C VAL A 74 1.02 5.65 21.29
N ALA A 75 0.33 6.63 21.86
CA ALA A 75 -0.61 7.45 21.10
C ALA A 75 0.07 8.34 20.05
N ALA A 76 1.31 8.76 20.29
CA ALA A 76 2.09 9.52 19.31
C ALA A 76 2.46 8.64 18.12
N GLU A 77 2.90 7.42 18.36
CA GLU A 77 3.21 6.43 17.33
C GLU A 77 1.98 6.09 16.48
N PHE A 78 0.87 5.73 17.11
CA PHE A 78 -0.39 5.47 16.39
C PHE A 78 -0.87 6.68 15.56
N LYS A 79 -0.57 7.91 16.01
CA LYS A 79 -0.89 9.11 15.25
C LYS A 79 -0.01 9.24 14.01
N GLU A 80 1.28 8.97 14.14
CA GLU A 80 2.26 9.06 13.06
C GLU A 80 1.93 8.03 11.98
N HIS A 81 1.80 6.76 12.35
CA HIS A 81 1.38 5.71 11.41
C HIS A 81 0.04 6.05 10.72
N ALA A 82 -0.97 6.55 11.46
CA ALA A 82 -2.24 6.93 10.84
C ALA A 82 -2.12 8.03 9.77
N ILE A 83 -1.09 8.88 9.83
CA ILE A 83 -0.83 9.91 8.81
C ILE A 83 -0.20 9.26 7.57
N GLU A 84 0.74 8.36 7.78
CA GLU A 84 1.44 7.65 6.70
C GLU A 84 0.49 6.71 5.96
N GLU A 85 -0.39 5.98 6.67
CA GLU A 85 -1.48 5.19 6.07
C GLU A 85 -2.45 6.04 5.23
N GLU A 86 -2.74 7.29 5.66
CA GLU A 86 -3.55 8.22 4.87
C GLU A 86 -2.83 8.63 3.57
N GLU A 87 -1.51 8.76 3.59
CA GLU A 87 -0.70 9.02 2.40
C GLU A 87 -0.68 7.79 1.46
N HIS A 88 -0.52 6.57 1.99
CA HIS A 88 -0.61 5.32 1.23
C HIS A 88 -1.99 5.18 0.55
N MET A 89 -3.05 5.39 1.31
CA MET A 89 -4.44 5.41 0.82
C MET A 89 -4.59 6.33 -0.39
N MET A 90 -4.10 7.56 -0.31
CA MET A 90 -4.24 8.53 -1.39
C MET A 90 -3.40 8.16 -2.60
N GLN A 91 -2.18 7.67 -2.41
CA GLN A 91 -1.31 7.22 -3.50
C GLN A 91 -1.91 6.05 -4.28
N LEU A 92 -2.53 5.08 -3.58
CA LEU A 92 -3.23 3.96 -4.21
C LEU A 92 -4.47 4.45 -4.99
N ALA A 93 -5.27 5.35 -4.40
CA ALA A 93 -6.44 5.91 -5.06
C ALA A 93 -6.08 6.66 -6.36
N GLU A 94 -5.04 7.50 -6.31
CA GLU A 94 -4.53 8.22 -7.48
C GLU A 94 -4.01 7.24 -8.56
N ARG A 95 -3.38 6.14 -8.13
CA ARG A 95 -2.90 5.14 -9.09
C ARG A 95 -4.04 4.38 -9.76
N ILE A 96 -5.10 4.04 -9.05
CA ILE A 96 -6.31 3.43 -9.60
C ILE A 96 -6.93 4.35 -10.67
N ASP A 97 -7.09 5.64 -10.36
CA ASP A 97 -7.60 6.64 -11.31
C ASP A 97 -6.72 6.75 -12.56
N GLN A 98 -5.39 6.80 -12.40
CA GLN A 98 -4.44 6.81 -13.53
C GLN A 98 -4.56 5.58 -14.42
N LEU A 99 -4.92 4.42 -13.87
CA LEU A 99 -5.18 3.20 -14.63
C LEU A 99 -6.58 3.18 -15.27
N GLY A 100 -7.40 4.23 -15.04
CA GLY A 100 -8.76 4.36 -15.54
C GLY A 100 -9.79 3.55 -14.75
N GLY A 101 -9.45 3.16 -13.51
CA GLY A 101 -10.35 2.54 -12.55
C GLY A 101 -11.09 3.57 -11.69
N ASP A 102 -11.98 3.10 -10.83
CA ASP A 102 -12.70 3.91 -9.83
C ASP A 102 -12.19 3.51 -8.43
N PRO A 103 -11.57 4.43 -7.66
CA PRO A 103 -11.14 4.13 -6.29
C PRO A 103 -12.34 3.89 -5.38
N ASP A 104 -12.51 2.66 -4.89
CA ASP A 104 -13.64 2.29 -4.02
C ASP A 104 -13.41 2.74 -2.57
N MET A 105 -13.81 3.97 -2.27
CA MET A 105 -13.80 4.53 -0.91
C MET A 105 -15.18 4.40 -0.22
N ASN A 106 -16.08 3.56 -0.73
CA ASN A 106 -17.38 3.36 -0.12
C ASN A 106 -17.26 2.58 1.21
N PRO A 107 -17.67 3.18 2.35
CA PRO A 107 -17.55 2.52 3.66
C PRO A 107 -18.24 1.15 3.74
N ALA A 108 -19.27 0.91 2.94
CA ALA A 108 -19.97 -0.38 2.91
C ALA A 108 -19.12 -1.52 2.33
N ASN A 109 -18.07 -1.22 1.56
CA ASN A 109 -17.21 -2.20 0.90
C ASN A 109 -15.90 -2.45 1.65
N ILE A 110 -15.42 -1.48 2.44
CA ILE A 110 -14.09 -1.48 3.06
C ILE A 110 -13.81 -2.77 3.84
N THR A 111 -14.67 -3.15 4.78
CA THR A 111 -14.46 -4.35 5.60
C THR A 111 -14.50 -5.67 4.82
N ARG A 112 -15.14 -5.69 3.67
CA ARG A 112 -15.21 -6.87 2.80
C ARG A 112 -13.99 -7.00 1.90
N LEU A 113 -13.42 -5.87 1.46
CA LEU A 113 -12.28 -5.83 0.55
C LEU A 113 -10.95 -5.87 1.29
N SER A 114 -10.90 -5.30 2.51
CA SER A 114 -9.67 -5.26 3.31
C SER A 114 -9.13 -6.64 3.63
N ALA A 115 -7.81 -6.78 3.53
CA ALA A 115 -7.08 -7.97 3.97
C ALA A 115 -6.87 -8.01 5.49
N THR A 116 -7.04 -6.85 6.19
CA THR A 116 -6.85 -6.73 7.64
C THR A 116 -8.19 -6.60 8.36
N GLU A 117 -8.21 -6.94 9.65
CA GLU A 117 -9.39 -6.77 10.51
C GLU A 117 -9.32 -5.41 11.24
N TYR A 118 -10.47 -4.86 11.62
CA TYR A 118 -10.53 -3.58 12.32
C TYR A 118 -9.92 -3.63 13.73
N GLY A 119 -9.91 -4.80 14.36
CA GLY A 119 -9.41 -5.00 15.70
C GLY A 119 -10.51 -5.00 16.78
N SER A 120 -10.08 -5.05 18.04
CA SER A 120 -10.97 -5.13 19.20
C SER A 120 -11.27 -3.76 19.82
N SER A 121 -12.20 -3.74 20.78
CA SER A 121 -12.51 -2.55 21.59
C SER A 121 -11.66 -2.47 22.88
N SER A 122 -10.58 -3.24 22.97
CA SER A 122 -9.67 -3.19 24.13
C SER A 122 -9.01 -1.81 24.23
N ASN A 123 -8.74 -1.36 25.43
CA ASN A 123 -7.91 -0.20 25.71
C ASN A 123 -6.60 -0.56 26.43
N ASP A 124 -6.28 -1.84 26.49
CA ASP A 124 -4.99 -2.35 26.94
C ASP A 124 -3.92 -2.12 25.88
N LEU A 125 -2.85 -1.39 26.21
CA LEU A 125 -1.82 -0.96 25.26
C LEU A 125 -1.14 -2.13 24.57
N VAL A 126 -0.86 -3.22 25.28
CA VAL A 126 -0.22 -4.42 24.70
C VAL A 126 -1.13 -5.04 23.64
N THR A 127 -2.43 -5.11 23.92
CA THR A 127 -3.42 -5.63 22.98
C THR A 127 -3.50 -4.75 21.73
N LEU A 128 -3.59 -3.41 21.88
CA LEU A 128 -3.65 -2.48 20.75
C LEU A 128 -2.42 -2.59 19.86
N ILE A 129 -1.22 -2.54 20.45
CA ILE A 129 0.05 -2.65 19.71
C ILE A 129 0.13 -3.99 18.96
N ARG A 130 -0.30 -5.09 19.58
CA ARG A 130 -0.29 -6.40 18.93
C ARG A 130 -1.26 -6.50 17.76
N GLU A 131 -2.45 -5.91 17.88
CA GLU A 131 -3.44 -5.89 16.81
C GLU A 131 -2.91 -5.09 15.60
N ASP A 132 -2.29 -3.93 15.84
CA ASP A 132 -1.68 -3.13 14.79
C ASP A 132 -0.50 -3.88 14.16
N LEU A 133 0.43 -4.42 14.96
CA LEU A 133 1.56 -5.20 14.44
C LEU A 133 1.13 -6.42 13.59
N VAL A 134 0.03 -7.10 13.95
CA VAL A 134 -0.50 -8.19 13.12
C VAL A 134 -0.97 -7.66 11.78
N ALA A 135 -1.61 -6.49 11.76
CA ALA A 135 -2.11 -5.91 10.53
C ALA A 135 -0.97 -5.45 9.60
N GLU A 136 0.09 -4.81 10.16
CA GLU A 136 1.29 -4.48 9.36
C GLU A 136 1.89 -5.73 8.71
N ARG A 137 2.00 -6.80 9.45
CA ARG A 137 2.53 -8.06 8.92
C ARG A 137 1.66 -8.67 7.83
N VAL A 138 0.35 -8.47 7.90
CA VAL A 138 -0.57 -8.84 6.80
C VAL A 138 -0.35 -7.94 5.60
N ALA A 139 -0.23 -6.62 5.80
CA ALA A 139 0.06 -5.65 4.74
C ALA A 139 1.37 -5.98 4.02
N ILE A 140 2.46 -6.23 4.75
CA ILE A 140 3.76 -6.66 4.21
C ILE A 140 3.61 -7.87 3.27
N ASP A 141 2.89 -8.90 3.68
CA ASP A 141 2.70 -10.10 2.85
C ASP A 141 1.80 -9.83 1.63
N VAL A 142 0.80 -8.96 1.76
CA VAL A 142 -0.06 -8.52 0.65
C VAL A 142 0.77 -7.72 -0.36
N TYR A 143 1.51 -6.70 0.08
CA TYR A 143 2.33 -5.87 -0.80
C TYR A 143 3.39 -6.67 -1.54
N ARG A 144 4.06 -7.63 -0.90
CA ARG A 144 5.00 -8.53 -1.58
C ARG A 144 4.36 -9.30 -2.73
N ARG A 145 3.14 -9.80 -2.55
CA ARG A 145 2.39 -10.52 -3.60
C ARG A 145 1.95 -9.58 -4.72
N LEU A 146 1.50 -8.38 -4.40
CA LEU A 146 1.15 -7.37 -5.39
C LEU A 146 2.38 -6.96 -6.22
N ILE A 147 3.52 -6.71 -5.59
CA ILE A 147 4.78 -6.40 -6.25
C ILE A 147 5.18 -7.51 -7.22
N GLU A 148 5.04 -8.77 -6.82
CA GLU A 148 5.30 -9.93 -7.67
C GLU A 148 4.34 -9.96 -8.88
N TRP A 149 3.05 -9.72 -8.67
CA TRP A 149 2.03 -9.73 -9.72
C TRP A 149 2.24 -8.60 -10.76
N PHE A 150 2.50 -7.37 -10.31
CA PHE A 150 2.77 -6.24 -11.20
C PHE A 150 4.10 -6.40 -11.93
N GLY A 151 5.10 -6.98 -11.30
CA GLY A 151 6.38 -7.40 -11.85
C GLY A 151 7.02 -6.38 -12.79
N GLN A 152 7.41 -6.83 -13.97
CA GLN A 152 7.95 -5.98 -15.03
C GLN A 152 6.85 -5.37 -15.92
N GLY A 153 5.61 -5.83 -15.78
CA GLY A 153 4.50 -5.37 -16.60
C GLY A 153 4.07 -3.93 -16.28
N ASP A 154 4.09 -3.56 -15.00
CA ASP A 154 3.80 -2.18 -14.57
C ASP A 154 4.84 -1.70 -13.56
N PRO A 155 5.98 -1.20 -14.03
CA PRO A 155 7.06 -0.73 -13.17
C PRO A 155 6.68 0.50 -12.34
N THR A 156 5.69 1.28 -12.76
CA THR A 156 5.20 2.45 -12.01
C THR A 156 4.41 2.01 -10.78
N THR A 157 3.44 1.13 -10.96
CA THR A 157 2.68 0.56 -9.84
C THR A 157 3.59 -0.25 -8.92
N ARG A 158 4.45 -1.11 -9.48
CA ARG A 158 5.41 -1.87 -8.67
C ARG A 158 6.27 -0.96 -7.78
N ARG A 159 6.80 0.13 -8.33
CA ARG A 159 7.63 1.07 -7.57
C ARG A 159 6.86 1.76 -6.44
N LEU A 160 5.61 2.12 -6.67
CA LEU A 160 4.72 2.65 -5.63
C LEU A 160 4.54 1.63 -4.50
N LEU A 161 4.21 0.39 -4.84
CA LEU A 161 4.01 -0.68 -3.86
C LEU A 161 5.30 -1.05 -3.11
N GLU A 162 6.48 -0.94 -3.75
CA GLU A 162 7.78 -1.14 -3.12
C GLU A 162 8.08 -0.04 -2.08
N GLN A 163 7.62 1.19 -2.30
CA GLN A 163 7.74 2.28 -1.33
C GLN A 163 6.84 2.05 -0.12
N ILE A 164 5.56 1.76 -0.35
CA ILE A 164 4.62 1.45 0.72
C ILE A 164 5.12 0.24 1.52
N LEU A 165 5.57 -0.83 0.87
CA LEU A 165 6.13 -1.99 1.57
C LEU A 165 7.28 -1.62 2.52
N ALA A 166 8.15 -0.68 2.13
CA ALA A 166 9.25 -0.26 2.99
C ALA A 166 8.74 0.45 4.26
N ASP A 167 7.72 1.28 4.13
CA ASP A 167 7.07 1.97 5.23
C ASP A 167 6.33 0.97 6.16
N GLU A 168 5.62 -0.04 5.62
CA GLU A 168 4.98 -1.11 6.40
C GLU A 168 6.01 -1.96 7.20
N GLU A 169 7.19 -2.22 6.62
CA GLU A 169 8.27 -2.91 7.30
C GLU A 169 8.86 -2.05 8.45
N GLU A 170 8.91 -0.72 8.31
CA GLU A 170 9.29 0.23 9.36
C GLU A 170 8.23 0.26 10.46
N HIS A 171 6.93 0.43 10.13
CA HIS A 171 5.82 0.38 11.09
C HIS A 171 5.84 -0.91 11.92
N ALA A 172 6.01 -2.06 11.27
CA ALA A 172 6.09 -3.34 11.97
C ALA A 172 7.28 -3.41 12.94
N THR A 173 8.42 -2.80 12.59
CA THR A 173 9.60 -2.75 13.45
C THR A 173 9.35 -1.85 14.66
N ASP A 174 8.81 -0.67 14.46
CA ASP A 174 8.52 0.30 15.51
C ASP A 174 7.50 -0.23 16.51
N LEU A 175 6.43 -0.87 16.03
CA LEU A 175 5.44 -1.52 16.89
C LEU A 175 6.04 -2.70 17.68
N ALA A 176 6.95 -3.47 17.09
CA ALA A 176 7.61 -4.56 17.80
C ALA A 176 8.51 -4.03 18.94
N ASP A 177 9.26 -2.96 18.71
CA ASP A 177 10.11 -2.32 19.71
C ASP A 177 9.27 -1.63 20.81
N LEU A 178 8.16 -1.00 20.41
CA LEU A 178 7.20 -0.40 21.33
C LEU A 178 6.57 -1.45 22.23
N LEU A 179 6.17 -2.60 21.68
CA LEU A 179 5.60 -3.73 22.41
C LEU A 179 6.57 -4.23 23.50
N VAL A 180 7.83 -4.46 23.17
CA VAL A 180 8.87 -4.87 24.12
C VAL A 180 9.03 -3.84 25.24
N THR A 181 8.98 -2.55 24.91
CA THR A 181 9.12 -1.46 25.86
C THR A 181 7.95 -1.41 26.86
N VAL A 182 6.71 -1.57 26.36
CA VAL A 182 5.51 -1.54 27.19
C VAL A 182 5.42 -2.76 28.08
N GLU A 183 5.69 -3.96 27.56
CA GLU A 183 5.68 -5.21 28.34
C GLU A 183 6.69 -5.20 29.49
N ARG A 184 7.92 -4.74 29.25
CA ARG A 184 8.96 -4.63 30.30
C ARG A 184 8.55 -3.69 31.45
N LYS A 185 7.86 -2.60 31.14
CA LYS A 185 7.41 -1.63 32.15
C LYS A 185 6.17 -2.08 32.92
N GLN A 186 5.39 -3.02 32.38
CA GLN A 186 4.29 -3.63 33.14
C GLN A 186 4.76 -4.66 34.18
N LEU A 187 5.98 -5.21 34.01
CA LEU A 187 6.58 -6.20 34.90
C LEU A 187 7.44 -5.57 36.03
N SER A 188 7.72 -4.27 35.97
CA SER A 188 8.52 -3.51 36.96
C SER A 188 7.66 -2.72 37.92
#